data_80bd702befc1c6b773444c59886443ef
#
_entry.id   80bd702befc1c6b773444c59886443ef
#
_cell.length_a   1.000
_cell.length_b   1.000
_cell.length_c   1.000
_cell.angle_alpha   90.00
_cell.angle_beta   90.00
_cell.angle_gamma   90.00
#
_symmetry.space_group_name_H-M   'P 1'
#
loop_
_entity.id
_entity.type
_entity.pdbx_description
1 polymer ?
#
loop_
_entity_poly.entity_id
_entity_poly.type
_entity_poly.pdbx_seq_one_letter_code
_entity_poly.pdbx_strand_id
1 'polypeptide(L)'
;MKNNLIMAASVAAAFILASCNKQFDKAPSYVETPGQAELSLSLAGCKQTKATEVGSDAENAIGTVDVFVFYKGGEYDGRLDAYAHFDSAPYNLSATTGDKTIYAVVNSEHSEAVLGAISTKAELLAKLASLSSQKDASEKPGLFTMIGSVNRTAATSNALVAGVNSVSVTVDRLVSRVRLLKITRDFESGALAAQDFSVDEVYLSNVVTVEEYGSGHTPVADEFVNQLGVPSAAYDAWLRKTVSSNLANGESKSFADASGCMYAMPNLIDSDSEETPFTVRNTKLVVKATLAGKVVYYVIPLGAIKSNTTYDIGELVITRPGSSSPDQKTEIASCTFTIDVNPWTVVPVETESGKYVI
;
A
#
# COMPACT_ATOMS: atom_id res chain seq x y z
N MET A 1 -42.54 60.22 -7.96
CA MET A 1 -43.81 59.57 -7.52
C MET A 1 -43.56 58.07 -7.35
N LYS A 2 -43.86 57.63 -6.11
CA LYS A 2 -44.03 56.26 -5.65
C LYS A 2 -42.90 55.25 -5.82
N ASN A 3 -42.19 55.05 -4.70
CA ASN A 3 -41.43 53.89 -4.28
C ASN A 3 -42.32 52.67 -4.21
N ASN A 4 -41.81 51.50 -4.62
CA ASN A 4 -42.30 50.21 -4.18
C ASN A 4 -41.12 49.34 -3.70
N LEU A 5 -41.09 49.25 -2.38
CA LEU A 5 -40.25 48.36 -1.60
C LEU A 5 -40.89 46.98 -1.62
N ILE A 6 -40.22 45.96 -2.13
CA ILE A 6 -40.71 44.57 -2.03
C ILE A 6 -39.98 43.92 -0.87
N MET A 7 -40.72 43.71 0.24
CA MET A 7 -40.33 42.85 1.35
C MET A 7 -40.52 41.39 0.94
N ALA A 8 -39.46 40.59 1.00
CA ALA A 8 -39.56 39.12 0.93
C ALA A 8 -39.89 38.59 2.34
N ALA A 9 -41.07 38.04 2.48
CA ALA A 9 -41.46 37.34 3.71
C ALA A 9 -41.08 35.86 3.65
N SER A 10 -40.24 35.44 4.58
CA SER A 10 -39.92 34.04 4.83
C SER A 10 -41.07 33.37 5.57
N VAL A 11 -41.70 32.37 4.98
CA VAL A 11 -42.73 31.55 5.60
C VAL A 11 -42.04 30.39 6.32
N ALA A 12 -42.00 30.44 7.64
CA ALA A 12 -41.68 29.30 8.48
C ALA A 12 -42.97 28.46 8.68
N ALA A 13 -43.01 27.24 8.15
CA ALA A 13 -44.09 26.31 8.37
C ALA A 13 -43.87 25.59 9.72
N ALA A 14 -44.62 25.98 10.74
CA ALA A 14 -44.69 25.26 12.00
C ALA A 14 -45.71 24.13 11.88
N PHE A 15 -45.28 22.88 11.95
CA PHE A 15 -46.20 21.75 12.17
C PHE A 15 -46.45 21.58 13.66
N ILE A 16 -47.66 21.90 14.10
CA ILE A 16 -48.17 21.58 15.43
C ILE A 16 -48.83 20.22 15.36
N LEU A 17 -48.21 19.20 15.95
CA LEU A 17 -48.87 17.96 16.32
C LEU A 17 -49.17 17.98 17.83
N ALA A 18 -50.40 18.22 18.18
CA ALA A 18 -50.89 18.00 19.51
C ALA A 18 -51.20 16.51 19.71
N SER A 19 -50.60 15.85 20.69
CA SER A 19 -51.28 14.81 21.49
C SER A 19 -50.41 14.25 22.60
N CYS A 20 -51.00 14.15 23.74
CA CYS A 20 -50.80 13.29 24.91
C CYS A 20 -49.64 13.55 25.85
N ASN A 21 -50.03 14.12 26.99
CA ASN A 21 -49.35 14.17 28.27
C ASN A 21 -48.69 12.83 28.66
N LYS A 22 -47.32 12.81 28.67
CA LYS A 22 -46.58 12.10 29.69
C LYS A 22 -45.43 13.01 30.13
N GLN A 23 -45.49 13.33 31.40
CA GLN A 23 -44.53 14.11 32.14
C GLN A 23 -43.13 13.51 31.98
N PHE A 24 -42.26 14.14 31.19
CA PHE A 24 -40.85 13.84 31.15
C PHE A 24 -40.12 14.90 31.98
N ASP A 25 -39.88 14.55 33.25
CA ASP A 25 -38.92 15.21 34.10
C ASP A 25 -37.49 14.87 33.62
N LYS A 26 -37.09 15.37 32.47
CA LYS A 26 -35.70 15.62 32.10
C LYS A 26 -35.67 16.82 31.16
N ALA A 27 -34.97 17.86 31.58
CA ALA A 27 -34.62 18.96 30.68
C ALA A 27 -34.07 18.38 29.37
N PRO A 28 -34.48 18.92 28.18
CA PRO A 28 -33.93 18.49 26.95
C PRO A 28 -32.39 18.68 27.03
N SER A 29 -31.64 17.60 26.87
CA SER A 29 -30.20 17.70 26.66
C SER A 29 -30.03 18.59 25.44
N TYR A 30 -29.39 19.74 25.63
CA TYR A 30 -29.03 20.65 24.57
C TYR A 30 -28.08 19.84 23.64
N VAL A 31 -28.56 19.43 22.51
CA VAL A 31 -27.68 18.90 21.46
C VAL A 31 -26.94 20.11 20.92
N GLU A 32 -25.73 20.33 21.42
CA GLU A 32 -24.89 21.36 20.87
C GLU A 32 -24.73 21.04 19.37
N THR A 33 -25.16 21.95 18.51
CA THR A 33 -24.91 21.87 17.10
C THR A 33 -23.37 21.94 16.95
N PRO A 34 -22.72 20.91 16.35
CA PRO A 34 -21.27 20.93 16.19
C PRO A 34 -20.83 22.22 15.49
N GLY A 35 -19.83 22.90 16.02
CA GLY A 35 -19.23 24.05 15.38
C GLY A 35 -18.50 23.62 14.09
N GLN A 36 -18.13 24.60 13.28
CA GLN A 36 -17.35 24.36 12.07
C GLN A 36 -15.86 24.41 12.40
N ALA A 37 -15.12 23.41 11.92
CA ALA A 37 -13.67 23.30 11.99
C ALA A 37 -13.09 23.36 10.56
N GLU A 38 -11.96 24.00 10.39
CA GLU A 38 -11.18 23.96 9.17
C GLU A 38 -9.94 23.10 9.41
N LEU A 39 -9.68 22.12 8.57
CA LEU A 39 -8.50 21.29 8.63
C LEU A 39 -7.47 21.77 7.61
N SER A 40 -6.23 21.93 8.07
CA SER A 40 -5.05 22.05 7.21
C SER A 40 -4.24 20.78 7.42
N LEU A 41 -4.25 19.88 6.42
CA LEU A 41 -3.67 18.56 6.51
C LEU A 41 -2.27 18.55 5.90
N SER A 42 -1.34 17.93 6.60
CA SER A 42 -0.03 17.54 6.09
C SER A 42 0.12 16.02 6.10
N LEU A 43 0.78 15.48 5.10
CA LEU A 43 1.12 14.07 5.06
C LEU A 43 2.52 13.87 5.63
N ALA A 44 2.69 12.82 6.44
CA ALA A 44 3.98 12.38 6.93
C ALA A 44 4.20 10.93 6.48
N GLY A 45 5.41 10.59 6.04
CA GLY A 45 5.80 9.20 5.84
C GLY A 45 6.05 8.51 7.16
N CYS A 46 6.02 7.19 7.17
CA CYS A 46 6.30 6.39 8.35
C CYS A 46 7.72 6.67 8.87
N LYS A 47 7.82 7.32 10.03
CA LYS A 47 9.11 7.56 10.70
C LYS A 47 9.46 6.33 11.52
N GLN A 48 10.41 5.53 11.06
CA GLN A 48 10.99 4.48 11.88
C GLN A 48 12.44 4.81 12.27
N THR A 49 12.81 4.42 13.50
CA THR A 49 14.08 4.76 14.14
C THR A 49 15.26 3.85 13.79
N LYS A 50 15.12 2.93 12.82
CA LYS A 50 16.21 2.08 12.28
C LYS A 50 16.49 2.45 10.83
N ALA A 51 17.69 2.15 10.36
CA ALA A 51 18.13 2.41 8.98
C ALA A 51 17.04 2.01 7.98
N THR A 52 16.33 3.00 7.47
CA THR A 52 15.19 2.83 6.60
C THR A 52 15.66 2.99 5.16
N GLU A 53 15.31 2.04 4.33
CA GLU A 53 15.53 2.14 2.90
C GLU A 53 14.68 3.28 2.33
N VAL A 54 15.35 4.23 1.75
CA VAL A 54 14.72 5.37 1.07
C VAL A 54 14.11 4.87 -0.24
N GLY A 55 12.82 5.15 -0.46
CA GLY A 55 12.19 4.90 -1.76
C GLY A 55 12.77 5.84 -2.84
N SER A 56 12.68 5.42 -4.11
CA SER A 56 12.97 6.31 -5.24
C SER A 56 11.92 7.41 -5.38
N ASP A 57 12.20 8.47 -6.15
CA ASP A 57 11.24 9.55 -6.40
C ASP A 57 9.91 9.04 -6.96
N ALA A 58 9.96 8.05 -7.87
CA ALA A 58 8.76 7.43 -8.41
C ALA A 58 7.95 6.64 -7.37
N GLU A 59 8.64 6.00 -6.42
CA GLU A 59 8.02 5.27 -5.32
C GLU A 59 7.41 6.19 -4.25
N ASN A 60 7.90 7.43 -4.15
CA ASN A 60 7.46 8.44 -3.21
C ASN A 60 6.46 9.44 -3.82
N ALA A 61 6.18 9.34 -5.12
CA ALA A 61 5.37 10.33 -5.84
C ALA A 61 3.94 10.38 -5.30
N ILE A 62 3.46 11.60 -5.09
CA ILE A 62 2.08 11.92 -4.73
C ILE A 62 1.41 12.55 -5.95
N GLY A 63 0.44 11.85 -6.54
CA GLY A 63 -0.38 12.36 -7.62
C GLY A 63 -1.68 12.97 -7.10
N THR A 64 -2.42 12.23 -6.28
CA THR A 64 -3.70 12.67 -5.71
C THR A 64 -3.77 12.35 -4.22
N VAL A 65 -4.60 13.09 -3.50
CA VAL A 65 -4.89 12.86 -2.09
C VAL A 65 -6.39 12.97 -1.83
N ASP A 66 -6.98 11.92 -1.26
CA ASP A 66 -8.36 11.87 -0.83
C ASP A 66 -8.40 11.89 0.70
N VAL A 67 -9.09 12.85 1.28
CA VAL A 67 -9.19 13.03 2.73
C VAL A 67 -10.61 12.74 3.19
N PHE A 68 -10.73 11.85 4.17
CA PHE A 68 -11.99 11.47 4.80
C PHE A 68 -11.96 11.82 6.28
N VAL A 69 -13.00 12.48 6.76
CA VAL A 69 -13.20 12.78 8.17
C VAL A 69 -14.42 12.02 8.65
N PHE A 70 -14.21 11.08 9.57
CA PHE A 70 -15.30 10.29 10.16
C PHE A 70 -15.55 10.71 11.61
N TYR A 71 -16.79 10.69 12.03
CA TYR A 71 -17.13 10.81 13.43
C TYR A 71 -16.51 9.69 14.25
N LYS A 72 -16.08 10.01 15.47
CA LYS A 72 -15.50 9.04 16.39
C LYS A 72 -16.28 9.04 17.71
N GLY A 73 -16.86 7.87 18.03
CA GLY A 73 -17.70 7.68 19.19
C GLY A 73 -19.15 8.21 19.03
N GLY A 74 -19.99 7.89 19.98
CA GLY A 74 -21.39 8.25 19.98
C GLY A 74 -22.23 7.54 18.91
N GLU A 75 -23.40 8.12 18.60
CA GLU A 75 -24.35 7.55 17.65
C GLU A 75 -23.85 7.54 16.20
N TYR A 76 -22.97 8.47 15.87
CA TYR A 76 -22.44 8.65 14.50
C TYR A 76 -21.08 8.00 14.28
N ASP A 77 -20.58 7.19 15.21
CA ASP A 77 -19.25 6.57 15.09
C ASP A 77 -19.06 5.87 13.75
N GLY A 78 -17.97 6.23 13.07
CA GLY A 78 -17.61 5.70 11.75
C GLY A 78 -18.43 6.25 10.57
N ARG A 79 -19.38 7.17 10.76
CA ARG A 79 -20.06 7.86 9.66
C ARG A 79 -19.19 8.99 9.13
N LEU A 80 -19.29 9.24 7.82
CA LEU A 80 -18.59 10.35 7.16
C LEU A 80 -19.13 11.70 7.63
N ASP A 81 -18.24 12.59 8.03
CA ASP A 81 -18.48 14.00 8.30
C ASP A 81 -18.10 14.87 7.11
N ALA A 82 -16.90 14.64 6.54
CA ALA A 82 -16.43 15.39 5.39
C ALA A 82 -15.52 14.52 4.50
N TYR A 83 -15.53 14.83 3.20
CA TYR A 83 -14.65 14.28 2.18
C TYR A 83 -14.16 15.39 1.25
N ALA A 84 -12.90 15.30 0.83
CA ALA A 84 -12.35 16.14 -0.24
C ALA A 84 -11.28 15.39 -1.02
N HIS A 85 -11.23 15.65 -2.32
CA HIS A 85 -10.23 15.20 -3.28
C HIS A 85 -9.30 16.36 -3.62
N PHE A 86 -7.99 16.07 -3.77
CA PHE A 86 -6.95 17.05 -4.09
C PHE A 86 -5.98 16.48 -5.13
N ASP A 87 -5.76 17.24 -6.21
CA ASP A 87 -4.71 16.96 -7.18
C ASP A 87 -3.34 17.52 -6.76
N SER A 88 -3.32 18.38 -5.76
CA SER A 88 -2.10 18.99 -5.21
C SER A 88 -2.35 19.67 -3.88
N ALA A 89 -1.26 19.92 -3.10
CA ALA A 89 -1.33 20.74 -1.90
C ALA A 89 -1.69 22.22 -2.22
N PRO A 90 -2.31 22.94 -1.28
CA PRO A 90 -2.58 22.58 0.12
C PRO A 90 -3.84 21.73 0.29
N TYR A 91 -3.83 20.82 1.28
CA TYR A 91 -4.95 19.93 1.57
C TYR A 91 -5.82 20.52 2.68
N ASN A 92 -6.74 21.41 2.32
CA ASN A 92 -7.62 22.09 3.25
C ASN A 92 -9.08 21.68 3.04
N LEU A 93 -9.78 21.29 4.11
CA LEU A 93 -11.19 20.96 4.05
C LEU A 93 -11.91 21.38 5.32
N SER A 94 -13.24 21.60 5.21
CA SER A 94 -14.09 21.92 6.34
C SER A 94 -14.77 20.65 6.87
N ALA A 95 -14.88 20.55 8.20
CA ALA A 95 -15.54 19.48 8.92
C ALA A 95 -16.26 20.03 10.16
N THR A 96 -17.00 19.20 10.88
CA THR A 96 -17.59 19.60 12.16
C THR A 96 -16.57 19.41 13.31
N THR A 97 -16.72 20.19 14.38
CA THR A 97 -15.91 20.06 15.61
C THR A 97 -16.18 18.72 16.31
N GLY A 98 -15.29 18.35 17.24
CA GLY A 98 -15.43 17.17 18.10
C GLY A 98 -14.45 16.04 17.74
N ASP A 99 -14.75 14.85 18.26
CA ASP A 99 -13.89 13.67 18.09
C ASP A 99 -14.03 13.10 16.67
N LYS A 100 -12.89 12.90 16.01
CA LYS A 100 -12.81 12.44 14.61
C LYS A 100 -11.73 11.39 14.42
N THR A 101 -11.94 10.55 13.41
CA THR A 101 -10.88 9.76 12.76
C THR A 101 -10.71 10.31 11.36
N ILE A 102 -9.49 10.73 11.02
CA ILE A 102 -9.16 11.33 9.73
C ILE A 102 -8.30 10.34 8.98
N TYR A 103 -8.71 9.98 7.77
CA TYR A 103 -7.95 9.15 6.84
C TYR A 103 -7.44 10.01 5.67
N ALA A 104 -6.24 9.69 5.22
CA ALA A 104 -5.72 10.15 3.94
C ALA A 104 -5.43 8.93 3.07
N VAL A 105 -5.95 8.92 1.85
CA VAL A 105 -5.65 7.96 0.80
C VAL A 105 -4.89 8.70 -0.28
N VAL A 106 -3.72 8.22 -0.63
CA VAL A 106 -2.84 8.81 -1.65
C VAL A 106 -2.82 7.89 -2.85
N ASN A 107 -2.89 8.46 -4.06
CA ASN A 107 -2.83 7.73 -5.33
C ASN A 107 -3.89 6.62 -5.43
N SER A 108 -5.12 6.89 -5.05
CA SER A 108 -6.22 5.95 -5.21
C SER A 108 -6.47 5.60 -6.68
N GLU A 109 -6.73 4.32 -6.99
CA GLU A 109 -7.22 3.91 -8.32
C GLU A 109 -8.69 4.23 -8.54
N HIS A 110 -9.42 4.51 -7.47
CA HIS A 110 -10.84 4.86 -7.55
C HIS A 110 -11.01 6.34 -7.90
N SER A 111 -11.98 6.63 -8.75
CA SER A 111 -12.33 8.01 -9.09
C SER A 111 -12.93 8.76 -7.90
N GLU A 112 -12.83 10.09 -7.93
CA GLU A 112 -13.46 10.98 -6.95
C GLU A 112 -14.96 10.66 -6.74
N ALA A 113 -15.69 10.34 -7.82
CA ALA A 113 -17.11 9.98 -7.73
C ALA A 113 -17.35 8.69 -6.93
N VAL A 114 -16.46 7.70 -7.04
CA VAL A 114 -16.55 6.44 -6.28
C VAL A 114 -16.20 6.68 -4.80
N LEU A 115 -15.17 7.46 -4.55
CA LEU A 115 -14.73 7.78 -3.19
C LEU A 115 -15.69 8.74 -2.48
N GLY A 116 -16.23 9.72 -3.20
CA GLY A 116 -17.22 10.67 -2.66
C GLY A 116 -18.58 10.04 -2.34
N ALA A 117 -18.87 8.84 -2.85
CA ALA A 117 -20.07 8.09 -2.50
C ALA A 117 -19.94 7.29 -1.18
N ILE A 118 -18.75 7.22 -0.60
CA ILE A 118 -18.50 6.54 0.68
C ILE A 118 -19.19 7.30 1.79
N SER A 119 -19.95 6.59 2.61
CA SER A 119 -20.71 7.14 3.74
C SER A 119 -20.19 6.68 5.11
N THR A 120 -19.39 5.60 5.12
CA THR A 120 -18.87 5.00 6.37
C THR A 120 -17.40 4.65 6.26
N LYS A 121 -16.71 4.64 7.40
CA LYS A 121 -15.33 4.17 7.53
C LYS A 121 -15.17 2.71 7.05
N ALA A 122 -16.14 1.86 7.32
CA ALA A 122 -16.10 0.46 6.89
C ALA A 122 -16.10 0.33 5.36
N GLU A 123 -16.92 1.14 4.67
CA GLU A 123 -16.93 1.19 3.19
C GLU A 123 -15.61 1.67 2.61
N LEU A 124 -14.94 2.63 3.25
CA LEU A 124 -13.60 3.07 2.85
C LEU A 124 -12.59 1.94 2.99
N LEU A 125 -12.56 1.30 4.16
CA LEU A 125 -11.55 0.27 4.48
C LEU A 125 -11.74 -1.01 3.67
N ALA A 126 -12.95 -1.29 3.18
CA ALA A 126 -13.25 -2.41 2.28
C ALA A 126 -12.94 -2.12 0.79
N LYS A 127 -12.44 -0.92 0.44
CA LYS A 127 -11.99 -0.67 -0.94
C LYS A 127 -10.73 -1.45 -1.24
N LEU A 128 -10.67 -2.01 -2.43
CA LEU A 128 -9.52 -2.76 -2.92
C LEU A 128 -8.59 -1.85 -3.73
N ALA A 129 -7.31 -2.06 -3.60
CA ALA A 129 -6.29 -1.56 -4.50
C ALA A 129 -5.70 -2.73 -5.29
N SER A 130 -5.51 -2.56 -6.60
CA SER A 130 -4.93 -3.58 -7.46
C SER A 130 -3.45 -3.31 -7.74
N LEU A 131 -2.64 -4.35 -7.85
CA LEU A 131 -1.22 -4.24 -8.19
C LEU A 131 -1.04 -3.59 -9.58
N SER A 132 -1.91 -3.91 -10.52
CA SER A 132 -1.87 -3.40 -11.89
C SER A 132 -2.14 -1.90 -12.00
N SER A 133 -2.76 -1.29 -11.00
CA SER A 133 -2.99 0.16 -10.94
C SER A 133 -1.81 0.93 -10.34
N GLN A 134 -0.86 0.24 -9.71
CA GLN A 134 0.32 0.84 -9.05
C GLN A 134 1.38 1.24 -10.08
N LYS A 135 1.05 2.20 -10.95
CA LYS A 135 1.88 2.61 -12.08
C LYS A 135 1.83 4.11 -12.33
N ASP A 136 2.91 4.64 -12.88
CA ASP A 136 2.98 6.02 -13.36
C ASP A 136 2.39 6.16 -14.79
N ALA A 137 2.42 7.38 -15.32
CA ALA A 137 1.94 7.67 -16.68
C ALA A 137 2.76 6.96 -17.80
N SER A 138 3.91 6.38 -17.47
CA SER A 138 4.76 5.59 -18.38
C SER A 138 4.51 4.08 -18.25
N GLU A 139 3.44 3.68 -17.56
CA GLU A 139 3.09 2.27 -17.29
C GLU A 139 4.15 1.52 -16.48
N LYS A 140 4.99 2.24 -15.72
CA LYS A 140 6.01 1.66 -14.84
C LYS A 140 5.52 1.65 -13.39
N PRO A 141 6.00 0.72 -12.55
CA PRO A 141 5.71 0.74 -11.11
C PRO A 141 6.02 2.11 -10.50
N GLY A 142 5.04 2.68 -9.81
CA GLY A 142 5.08 4.01 -9.22
C GLY A 142 3.69 4.49 -8.85
N LEU A 143 3.55 5.70 -8.32
CA LEU A 143 2.27 6.23 -7.81
C LEU A 143 1.54 5.23 -6.93
N PHE A 144 2.28 4.62 -6.01
CA PHE A 144 1.75 3.57 -5.14
C PHE A 144 0.63 4.11 -4.26
N THR A 145 -0.46 3.37 -4.16
CA THR A 145 -1.53 3.69 -3.22
C THR A 145 -1.01 3.61 -1.80
N MET A 146 -1.19 4.69 -1.05
CA MET A 146 -0.83 4.78 0.36
C MET A 146 -2.06 5.16 1.17
N ILE A 147 -2.14 4.67 2.39
CA ILE A 147 -3.22 5.03 3.31
C ILE A 147 -2.68 5.24 4.71
N GLY A 148 -3.32 6.13 5.44
CA GLY A 148 -3.04 6.34 6.83
C GLY A 148 -4.18 7.01 7.56
N SER A 149 -4.09 7.01 8.89
CA SER A 149 -5.11 7.67 9.70
C SER A 149 -4.57 8.26 10.98
N VAL A 150 -5.29 9.25 11.49
CA VAL A 150 -5.05 9.84 12.81
C VAL A 150 -6.37 10.03 13.54
N ASN A 151 -6.35 9.74 14.84
CA ASN A 151 -7.45 10.02 15.74
C ASN A 151 -7.27 11.43 16.36
N ARG A 152 -8.31 12.24 16.31
CA ARG A 152 -8.41 13.54 16.97
C ARG A 152 -9.53 13.43 18.00
N THR A 153 -9.19 13.44 19.30
CA THR A 153 -10.16 13.16 20.38
C THR A 153 -9.94 14.08 21.57
N ALA A 154 -11.02 14.37 22.29
CA ALA A 154 -10.96 15.14 23.54
C ALA A 154 -10.11 14.43 24.61
N ALA A 155 -10.12 13.10 24.64
CA ALA A 155 -9.32 12.29 25.56
C ALA A 155 -7.80 12.51 25.41
N THR A 156 -7.36 12.88 24.20
CA THR A 156 -5.95 13.22 23.90
C THR A 156 -5.72 14.72 23.78
N SER A 157 -6.72 15.55 24.17
CA SER A 157 -6.70 17.02 24.10
C SER A 157 -6.43 17.56 22.70
N ASN A 158 -6.83 16.83 21.66
CA ASN A 158 -6.62 17.21 20.27
C ASN A 158 -7.86 17.01 19.37
N ALA A 159 -9.07 16.94 19.95
CA ALA A 159 -10.34 16.98 19.19
C ALA A 159 -10.36 18.20 18.26
N LEU A 160 -11.10 18.12 17.17
CA LEU A 160 -11.27 19.28 16.28
C LEU A 160 -12.05 20.38 17.01
N VAL A 161 -11.49 21.58 16.96
CA VAL A 161 -12.09 22.81 17.55
C VAL A 161 -12.48 23.78 16.46
N ALA A 162 -13.31 24.77 16.79
CA ALA A 162 -13.68 25.82 15.86
C ALA A 162 -12.44 26.58 15.36
N GLY A 163 -12.41 26.91 14.06
CA GLY A 163 -11.29 27.53 13.39
C GLY A 163 -10.29 26.52 12.83
N VAL A 164 -9.05 26.95 12.56
CA VAL A 164 -8.04 26.16 11.84
C VAL A 164 -7.39 25.14 12.75
N ASN A 165 -7.41 23.88 12.32
CA ASN A 165 -6.78 22.74 12.95
C ASN A 165 -5.69 22.18 12.05
N SER A 166 -4.44 22.18 12.49
CA SER A 166 -3.35 21.51 11.79
C SER A 166 -3.35 20.02 12.11
N VAL A 167 -3.39 19.17 11.08
CA VAL A 167 -3.46 17.72 11.19
C VAL A 167 -2.36 17.09 10.38
N SER A 168 -1.56 16.21 10.97
CA SER A 168 -0.56 15.40 10.27
C SER A 168 -1.04 13.94 10.23
N VAL A 169 -1.06 13.35 9.03
CA VAL A 169 -1.40 11.94 8.83
C VAL A 169 -0.18 11.22 8.27
N THR A 170 0.26 10.17 8.95
CA THR A 170 1.28 9.26 8.44
C THR A 170 0.62 8.25 7.51
N VAL A 171 1.17 8.11 6.30
CA VAL A 171 0.66 7.18 5.29
C VAL A 171 1.69 6.09 4.99
N ASP A 172 1.19 4.87 4.80
CA ASP A 172 1.96 3.68 4.47
C ASP A 172 1.50 3.11 3.12
N ARG A 173 2.43 2.60 2.31
CA ARG A 173 2.10 1.96 1.02
C ARG A 173 1.38 0.64 1.24
N LEU A 174 0.43 0.34 0.38
CA LEU A 174 -0.22 -0.98 0.38
C LEU A 174 0.71 -2.06 -0.19
N VAL A 175 1.55 -1.73 -1.15
CA VAL A 175 2.52 -2.67 -1.72
C VAL A 175 3.73 -2.90 -0.81
N SER A 176 4.38 -4.04 -1.01
CA SER A 176 5.72 -4.37 -0.52
C SER A 176 6.73 -4.32 -1.66
N ARG A 177 8.02 -4.20 -1.31
CA ARG A 177 9.14 -4.22 -2.24
C ARG A 177 10.02 -5.42 -1.96
N VAL A 178 10.35 -6.19 -3.00
CA VAL A 178 11.31 -7.28 -2.95
C VAL A 178 12.50 -6.93 -3.84
N ARG A 179 13.74 -6.99 -3.31
CA ARG A 179 14.95 -6.71 -4.06
C ARG A 179 15.91 -7.89 -3.99
N LEU A 180 16.45 -8.27 -5.14
CA LEU A 180 17.62 -9.11 -5.21
C LEU A 180 18.81 -8.22 -5.54
N LEU A 181 19.83 -8.18 -4.64
CA LEU A 181 20.95 -7.26 -4.78
C LEU A 181 22.13 -7.89 -5.52
N LYS A 182 22.33 -9.21 -5.37
CA LYS A 182 23.45 -9.90 -5.99
C LYS A 182 23.16 -11.38 -6.19
N ILE A 183 23.62 -11.93 -7.30
CA ILE A 183 23.70 -13.39 -7.54
C ILE A 183 25.17 -13.74 -7.78
N THR A 184 25.65 -14.77 -7.10
CA THR A 184 26.99 -15.31 -7.25
C THR A 184 26.88 -16.78 -7.67
N ARG A 185 27.62 -17.16 -8.71
CA ARG A 185 27.80 -18.57 -9.06
C ARG A 185 29.06 -19.11 -8.38
N ASP A 186 28.89 -20.16 -7.58
CA ASP A 186 29.99 -20.81 -6.86
C ASP A 186 29.74 -22.33 -6.74
N PHE A 187 29.80 -23.04 -7.89
CA PHE A 187 29.61 -24.48 -7.92
C PHE A 187 30.78 -25.20 -7.25
N GLU A 188 30.48 -26.02 -6.26
CA GLU A 188 31.45 -26.81 -5.52
C GLU A 188 32.10 -27.93 -6.39
N SER A 189 31.32 -28.45 -7.34
CA SER A 189 31.81 -29.51 -8.25
C SER A 189 32.61 -28.92 -9.39
N GLY A 190 33.87 -29.30 -9.54
CA GLY A 190 34.72 -28.88 -10.67
C GLY A 190 34.14 -29.21 -12.06
N ALA A 191 33.44 -30.32 -12.18
CA ALA A 191 32.75 -30.68 -13.42
C ALA A 191 31.59 -29.72 -13.77
N LEU A 192 30.85 -29.24 -12.77
CA LEU A 192 29.79 -28.25 -12.94
C LEU A 192 30.35 -26.85 -13.09
N ALA A 193 31.42 -26.52 -12.37
CA ALA A 193 32.12 -25.23 -12.46
C ALA A 193 32.61 -24.95 -13.88
N ALA A 194 32.97 -25.99 -14.64
CA ALA A 194 33.43 -25.89 -16.03
C ALA A 194 32.32 -25.77 -17.07
N GLN A 195 31.04 -25.93 -16.69
CA GLN A 195 29.90 -25.80 -17.61
C GLN A 195 29.50 -24.35 -17.83
N ASP A 196 28.85 -24.08 -18.96
CA ASP A 196 28.21 -22.80 -19.21
C ASP A 196 27.03 -22.59 -18.25
N PHE A 197 26.96 -21.39 -17.70
CA PHE A 197 25.86 -20.99 -16.84
C PHE A 197 25.45 -19.55 -17.12
N SER A 198 24.15 -19.33 -17.32
CA SER A 198 23.56 -17.99 -17.43
C SER A 198 22.39 -17.84 -16.48
N VAL A 199 22.25 -16.64 -15.90
CA VAL A 199 21.02 -16.22 -15.25
C VAL A 199 20.17 -15.53 -16.30
N ASP A 200 19.00 -16.06 -16.58
CA ASP A 200 18.14 -15.60 -17.66
C ASP A 200 17.14 -14.53 -17.16
N GLU A 201 16.43 -14.82 -16.09
CA GLU A 201 15.43 -13.91 -15.51
C GLU A 201 15.22 -14.19 -14.01
N VAL A 202 14.71 -13.18 -13.32
CA VAL A 202 14.28 -13.25 -11.91
C VAL A 202 12.85 -12.75 -11.82
N TYR A 203 12.00 -13.45 -11.07
CA TYR A 203 10.60 -13.05 -10.94
C TYR A 203 9.98 -13.53 -9.61
N LEU A 204 8.86 -12.91 -9.24
CA LEU A 204 8.05 -13.35 -8.12
C LEU A 204 6.95 -14.31 -8.60
N SER A 205 6.73 -15.38 -7.85
CA SER A 205 5.64 -16.32 -8.08
C SER A 205 4.67 -16.37 -6.89
N ASN A 206 3.44 -16.79 -7.13
CA ASN A 206 2.34 -16.82 -6.18
C ASN A 206 2.12 -15.44 -5.51
N VAL A 207 1.96 -14.42 -6.32
CA VAL A 207 1.83 -13.04 -5.86
C VAL A 207 0.37 -12.66 -5.78
N VAL A 208 -0.03 -12.11 -4.65
CA VAL A 208 -1.34 -11.49 -4.45
C VAL A 208 -1.39 -10.18 -5.23
N THR A 209 -2.50 -9.93 -5.92
CA THR A 209 -2.67 -8.78 -6.81
C THR A 209 -3.59 -7.69 -6.27
N VAL A 210 -4.24 -7.91 -5.14
CA VAL A 210 -5.17 -6.95 -4.51
C VAL A 210 -4.94 -6.86 -3.02
N GLU A 211 -5.23 -5.68 -2.42
CA GLU A 211 -5.24 -5.47 -0.97
C GLU A 211 -6.35 -4.49 -0.61
N GLU A 212 -6.97 -4.68 0.55
CA GLU A 212 -7.94 -3.73 1.11
C GLU A 212 -7.25 -2.49 1.69
N TYR A 213 -7.91 -1.34 1.62
CA TYR A 213 -7.44 -0.12 2.29
C TYR A 213 -7.35 -0.29 3.80
N GLY A 214 -8.18 -1.17 4.37
CA GLY A 214 -8.16 -1.52 5.79
C GLY A 214 -7.02 -2.42 6.22
N SER A 215 -6.28 -2.98 5.29
CA SER A 215 -5.30 -4.06 5.46
C SER A 215 -5.92 -5.38 5.96
N GLY A 216 -5.26 -6.48 5.68
CA GLY A 216 -5.69 -7.81 6.16
C GLY A 216 -6.67 -8.51 5.22
N HIS A 217 -6.70 -8.13 3.95
CA HIS A 217 -7.40 -8.90 2.93
C HIS A 217 -6.99 -10.37 2.97
N THR A 218 -7.98 -11.25 2.90
CA THR A 218 -7.73 -12.69 2.79
C THR A 218 -7.83 -13.08 1.32
N PRO A 219 -6.70 -13.25 0.60
CA PRO A 219 -6.74 -13.45 -0.82
C PRO A 219 -7.37 -14.78 -1.20
N VAL A 220 -8.11 -14.79 -2.30
CA VAL A 220 -8.70 -15.98 -2.91
C VAL A 220 -7.87 -16.44 -4.11
N ALA A 221 -8.12 -17.65 -4.60
CA ALA A 221 -7.26 -18.32 -5.58
C ALA A 221 -7.06 -17.54 -6.90
N ASP A 222 -8.06 -16.83 -7.37
CA ASP A 222 -8.04 -16.04 -8.61
C ASP A 222 -7.35 -14.65 -8.45
N GLU A 223 -7.03 -14.27 -7.23
CA GLU A 223 -6.25 -13.07 -6.93
C GLU A 223 -4.73 -13.31 -6.93
N PHE A 224 -4.31 -14.55 -7.15
CA PHE A 224 -2.90 -14.89 -7.30
C PHE A 224 -2.46 -14.93 -8.76
N VAL A 225 -1.32 -14.31 -9.04
CA VAL A 225 -0.66 -14.39 -10.35
C VAL A 225 0.68 -15.11 -10.24
N ASN A 226 1.24 -15.46 -11.40
CA ASN A 226 2.47 -16.26 -11.51
C ASN A 226 2.40 -17.57 -10.70
N GLN A 227 1.19 -18.16 -10.65
CA GLN A 227 0.99 -19.42 -9.95
C GLN A 227 1.85 -20.53 -10.54
N LEU A 228 2.29 -21.46 -9.69
CA LEU A 228 3.16 -22.57 -10.05
C LEU A 228 4.46 -22.13 -10.76
N GLY A 229 4.90 -20.90 -10.51
CA GLY A 229 6.12 -20.35 -11.10
C GLY A 229 6.02 -19.99 -12.59
N VAL A 230 4.80 -19.85 -13.14
CA VAL A 230 4.59 -19.46 -14.54
C VAL A 230 4.34 -17.96 -14.62
N PRO A 231 5.27 -17.14 -15.18
CA PRO A 231 5.10 -15.70 -15.28
C PRO A 231 3.91 -15.30 -16.16
N SER A 232 3.13 -14.31 -15.70
CA SER A 232 2.06 -13.66 -16.47
C SER A 232 2.58 -12.36 -17.06
N ALA A 233 2.54 -12.23 -18.38
CA ALA A 233 3.03 -11.05 -19.09
C ALA A 233 2.32 -9.74 -18.64
N ALA A 234 1.09 -9.84 -18.17
CA ALA A 234 0.32 -8.68 -17.67
C ALA A 234 0.96 -8.02 -16.43
N TYR A 235 1.81 -8.74 -15.71
CA TYR A 235 2.47 -8.26 -14.49
C TYR A 235 3.99 -8.19 -14.59
N ASP A 236 4.57 -8.37 -15.79
CA ASP A 236 6.02 -8.37 -15.98
C ASP A 236 6.69 -7.09 -15.44
N ALA A 237 6.07 -5.92 -15.59
CA ALA A 237 6.62 -4.66 -15.11
C ALA A 237 6.89 -4.65 -13.60
N TRP A 238 6.01 -5.28 -12.82
CA TRP A 238 6.10 -5.34 -11.34
C TRP A 238 6.87 -6.55 -10.83
N LEU A 239 6.74 -7.70 -11.51
CA LEU A 239 7.08 -9.00 -10.93
C LEU A 239 8.26 -9.68 -11.59
N ARG A 240 8.82 -9.14 -12.69
CA ARG A 240 9.84 -9.84 -13.48
C ARG A 240 10.96 -8.92 -13.93
N LYS A 241 12.19 -9.44 -13.91
CA LYS A 241 13.40 -8.78 -14.40
C LYS A 241 14.17 -9.72 -15.32
N THR A 242 14.40 -9.29 -16.56
CA THR A 242 15.30 -9.98 -17.48
C THR A 242 16.74 -9.68 -17.05
N VAL A 243 17.55 -10.70 -16.91
CA VAL A 243 18.95 -10.58 -16.45
C VAL A 243 19.93 -10.83 -17.59
N SER A 244 19.76 -11.95 -18.29
CA SER A 244 20.58 -12.36 -19.47
C SER A 244 22.08 -12.22 -19.23
N SER A 245 22.59 -12.78 -18.12
CA SER A 245 23.97 -12.65 -17.69
C SER A 245 24.65 -14.01 -17.61
N ASN A 246 25.72 -14.22 -18.42
CA ASN A 246 26.60 -15.37 -18.26
C ASN A 246 27.53 -15.13 -17.07
N LEU A 247 27.70 -16.16 -16.23
CA LEU A 247 28.57 -16.10 -15.06
C LEU A 247 29.56 -17.26 -15.10
N ALA A 248 30.87 -16.96 -15.07
CA ALA A 248 31.89 -17.96 -14.77
C ALA A 248 31.79 -18.38 -13.30
N ASN A 249 32.40 -19.52 -12.95
CA ASN A 249 32.41 -19.94 -11.55
C ASN A 249 33.21 -18.93 -10.69
N GLY A 250 32.66 -18.50 -9.58
CA GLY A 250 33.16 -17.43 -8.72
C GLY A 250 32.74 -16.02 -9.15
N GLU A 251 32.06 -15.85 -10.31
CA GLU A 251 31.55 -14.54 -10.73
C GLU A 251 30.21 -14.20 -10.15
N SER A 252 29.96 -12.90 -10.08
CA SER A 252 28.72 -12.33 -9.55
C SER A 252 28.08 -11.35 -10.51
N LYS A 253 26.75 -11.28 -10.48
CA LYS A 253 25.93 -10.23 -11.06
C LYS A 253 25.31 -9.40 -9.95
N SER A 254 25.66 -8.14 -9.87
CA SER A 254 24.99 -7.17 -8.99
C SER A 254 23.86 -6.46 -9.72
N PHE A 255 22.81 -6.12 -8.99
CA PHE A 255 21.68 -5.34 -9.46
C PHE A 255 21.77 -3.95 -8.83
N ALA A 256 21.82 -2.92 -9.66
CA ALA A 256 21.71 -1.55 -9.17
C ALA A 256 20.27 -1.29 -8.63
N ASP A 257 20.15 -0.36 -7.72
CA ASP A 257 18.98 -0.11 -6.87
C ASP A 257 17.60 -0.41 -7.47
N ALA A 258 17.26 0.21 -8.61
CA ALA A 258 15.94 0.00 -9.23
C ALA A 258 15.85 -1.26 -10.09
N SER A 259 16.98 -1.79 -10.62
CA SER A 259 16.96 -2.89 -11.58
C SER A 259 16.61 -4.24 -10.96
N GLY A 260 16.78 -4.37 -9.63
CA GLY A 260 16.43 -5.57 -8.86
C GLY A 260 15.10 -5.48 -8.14
N CYS A 261 14.37 -4.34 -8.22
CA CYS A 261 13.13 -4.13 -7.49
C CYS A 261 11.94 -4.80 -8.16
N MET A 262 11.15 -5.51 -7.36
CA MET A 262 9.85 -6.09 -7.71
C MET A 262 8.84 -5.70 -6.63
N TYR A 263 7.56 -5.65 -6.98
CA TYR A 263 6.52 -5.16 -6.07
C TYR A 263 5.37 -6.14 -5.99
N ALA A 264 4.85 -6.38 -4.79
CA ALA A 264 3.76 -7.32 -4.55
C ALA A 264 2.75 -6.72 -3.55
N MET A 265 1.48 -7.08 -3.65
CA MET A 265 0.54 -6.85 -2.55
C MET A 265 0.86 -7.81 -1.39
N PRO A 266 0.43 -7.50 -0.17
CA PRO A 266 0.65 -8.34 0.99
C PRO A 266 0.16 -9.77 0.77
N ASN A 267 0.95 -10.71 1.27
CA ASN A 267 0.60 -12.13 1.33
C ASN A 267 1.07 -12.67 2.68
N LEU A 268 0.16 -12.81 3.62
CA LEU A 268 0.48 -13.20 4.99
C LEU A 268 0.72 -14.71 5.18
N ILE A 269 0.70 -15.46 4.07
CA ILE A 269 1.00 -16.90 4.10
C ILE A 269 2.51 -17.06 4.16
N ASP A 270 2.98 -17.68 5.22
CA ASP A 270 4.41 -17.86 5.50
C ASP A 270 4.96 -19.21 5.02
N SER A 271 4.09 -20.19 4.76
CA SER A 271 4.47 -21.50 4.25
C SER A 271 3.38 -22.11 3.37
N ASP A 272 3.77 -22.94 2.41
CA ASP A 272 2.82 -23.68 1.57
C ASP A 272 2.18 -24.81 2.36
N SER A 273 0.87 -25.03 2.15
CA SER A 273 0.19 -26.26 2.57
C SER A 273 0.48 -27.38 1.56
N GLU A 274 0.89 -28.54 2.06
CA GLU A 274 1.09 -29.74 1.21
C GLU A 274 -0.22 -30.34 0.69
N GLU A 275 -1.35 -30.03 1.35
CA GLU A 275 -2.64 -30.73 1.14
C GLU A 275 -3.42 -30.26 -0.09
N THR A 276 -3.08 -29.11 -0.68
CA THR A 276 -3.87 -28.52 -1.77
C THR A 276 -2.99 -27.85 -2.83
N PRO A 277 -2.73 -28.49 -3.97
CA PRO A 277 -1.80 -27.98 -5.00
C PRO A 277 -2.24 -26.69 -5.70
N PHE A 278 -3.48 -26.24 -5.50
CA PHE A 278 -4.04 -25.03 -6.12
C PHE A 278 -4.50 -23.99 -5.10
N THR A 279 -4.10 -24.12 -3.85
CA THR A 279 -4.47 -23.15 -2.82
C THR A 279 -3.49 -22.01 -2.73
N VAL A 280 -3.97 -21.01 -2.06
CA VAL A 280 -3.30 -19.83 -1.55
C VAL A 280 -1.93 -20.21 -0.99
N ARG A 281 -0.86 -19.79 -1.64
CA ARG A 281 0.53 -20.15 -1.33
C ARG A 281 1.35 -18.93 -0.96
N ASN A 282 2.47 -19.16 -0.26
CA ASN A 282 3.41 -18.09 0.02
C ASN A 282 4.07 -17.56 -1.28
N THR A 283 4.44 -16.28 -1.26
CA THR A 283 5.18 -15.66 -2.36
C THR A 283 6.62 -16.18 -2.38
N LYS A 284 7.15 -16.44 -3.58
CA LYS A 284 8.49 -16.97 -3.80
C LYS A 284 9.25 -16.10 -4.78
N LEU A 285 10.54 -15.94 -4.54
CA LEU A 285 11.48 -15.45 -5.55
C LEU A 285 11.95 -16.64 -6.39
N VAL A 286 11.88 -16.52 -7.70
CA VAL A 286 12.34 -17.54 -8.64
C VAL A 286 13.46 -16.96 -9.50
N VAL A 287 14.60 -17.62 -9.51
CA VAL A 287 15.69 -17.34 -10.44
C VAL A 287 15.68 -18.45 -11.49
N LYS A 288 15.42 -18.08 -12.73
CA LYS A 288 15.56 -18.97 -13.89
C LYS A 288 16.95 -18.82 -14.48
N ALA A 289 17.59 -19.92 -14.69
CA ALA A 289 18.95 -19.99 -15.23
C ALA A 289 19.06 -21.12 -16.26
N THR A 290 20.11 -21.05 -17.08
CA THR A 290 20.49 -22.12 -18.01
C THR A 290 21.84 -22.67 -17.60
N LEU A 291 21.91 -23.98 -17.30
CA LEU A 291 23.16 -24.72 -16.98
C LEU A 291 23.39 -25.78 -18.02
N ALA A 292 24.53 -25.74 -18.70
CA ALA A 292 24.90 -26.69 -19.77
C ALA A 292 23.77 -26.87 -20.81
N GLY A 293 23.09 -25.77 -21.19
CA GLY A 293 21.98 -25.76 -22.16
C GLY A 293 20.64 -26.23 -21.61
N LYS A 294 20.54 -26.54 -20.32
CA LYS A 294 19.26 -26.96 -19.66
C LYS A 294 18.75 -25.87 -18.74
N VAL A 295 17.46 -25.58 -18.84
CA VAL A 295 16.79 -24.66 -17.92
C VAL A 295 16.72 -25.26 -16.52
N VAL A 296 17.10 -24.47 -15.52
CA VAL A 296 17.01 -24.80 -14.09
C VAL A 296 16.43 -23.62 -13.32
N TYR A 297 15.81 -23.91 -12.18
CA TYR A 297 15.16 -22.91 -11.34
C TYR A 297 15.67 -22.99 -9.91
N TYR A 298 15.87 -21.81 -9.31
CA TYR A 298 16.16 -21.64 -7.89
C TYR A 298 14.97 -20.93 -7.27
N VAL A 299 14.23 -21.64 -6.43
CA VAL A 299 12.96 -21.19 -5.86
C VAL A 299 13.15 -20.92 -4.38
N ILE A 300 12.95 -19.67 -3.97
CA ILE A 300 13.26 -19.14 -2.65
C ILE A 300 11.96 -18.67 -2.01
N PRO A 301 11.43 -19.35 -0.99
CA PRO A 301 10.29 -18.87 -0.24
C PRO A 301 10.64 -17.57 0.50
N LEU A 302 9.79 -16.55 0.39
CA LEU A 302 10.00 -15.26 1.07
C LEU A 302 9.32 -15.19 2.44
N GLY A 303 8.46 -16.17 2.77
CA GLY A 303 7.60 -16.12 3.95
C GLY A 303 6.47 -15.11 3.78
N ALA A 304 5.92 -14.64 4.88
CA ALA A 304 4.84 -13.66 4.88
C ALA A 304 5.32 -12.29 4.37
N ILE A 305 4.64 -11.76 3.36
CA ILE A 305 4.87 -10.44 2.78
C ILE A 305 3.88 -9.44 3.41
N LYS A 306 4.40 -8.37 4.00
CA LYS A 306 3.60 -7.30 4.65
C LYS A 306 3.67 -6.02 3.84
N SER A 307 2.60 -5.23 3.84
CA SER A 307 2.56 -3.89 3.25
C SER A 307 3.69 -2.99 3.78
N ASN A 308 4.04 -1.99 3.01
CA ASN A 308 5.05 -0.97 3.35
C ASN A 308 6.39 -1.53 3.86
N THR A 309 6.81 -2.70 3.32
CA THR A 309 7.99 -3.43 3.80
C THR A 309 8.91 -3.77 2.62
N THR A 310 10.21 -3.63 2.82
CA THR A 310 11.25 -4.06 1.87
C THR A 310 11.85 -5.38 2.32
N TYR A 311 11.93 -6.34 1.40
CA TYR A 311 12.56 -7.64 1.57
C TYR A 311 13.82 -7.66 0.70
N ASP A 312 14.98 -7.54 1.32
CA ASP A 312 16.27 -7.52 0.65
C ASP A 312 16.93 -8.88 0.69
N ILE A 313 17.10 -9.49 -0.49
CA ILE A 313 17.96 -10.65 -0.67
C ILE A 313 19.36 -10.09 -1.03
N GLY A 314 20.25 -9.99 -0.02
CA GLY A 314 21.54 -9.35 -0.14
C GLY A 314 22.43 -10.04 -1.18
N GLU A 315 22.63 -11.34 -1.02
CA GLU A 315 23.38 -12.17 -1.97
C GLU A 315 22.76 -13.57 -2.06
N LEU A 316 22.52 -14.04 -3.27
CA LEU A 316 22.14 -15.40 -3.56
C LEU A 316 23.35 -16.12 -4.13
N VAL A 317 23.93 -17.04 -3.37
CA VAL A 317 25.07 -17.86 -3.80
C VAL A 317 24.54 -19.20 -4.31
N ILE A 318 24.83 -19.52 -5.57
CA ILE A 318 24.38 -20.73 -6.25
C ILE A 318 25.55 -21.73 -6.27
N THR A 319 25.41 -22.81 -5.47
CA THR A 319 26.48 -23.82 -5.30
C THR A 319 26.19 -25.15 -5.98
N ARG A 320 24.96 -25.40 -6.43
CA ARG A 320 24.50 -26.65 -7.05
C ARG A 320 23.47 -26.39 -8.14
N PRO A 321 23.17 -27.37 -9.01
CA PRO A 321 22.07 -27.26 -9.97
C PRO A 321 20.74 -27.02 -9.29
N GLY A 322 19.93 -26.13 -9.87
CA GLY A 322 18.55 -25.91 -9.44
C GLY A 322 17.59 -27.04 -9.83
N SER A 323 16.32 -26.86 -9.49
CA SER A 323 15.23 -27.79 -9.87
C SER A 323 14.87 -27.66 -11.34
N SER A 324 14.22 -28.69 -11.89
CA SER A 324 13.67 -28.67 -13.26
C SER A 324 12.29 -27.97 -13.33
N SER A 325 11.70 -27.64 -12.20
CA SER A 325 10.38 -27.00 -12.09
C SER A 325 10.46 -25.68 -11.33
N PRO A 326 9.78 -24.63 -11.80
CA PRO A 326 9.77 -23.33 -11.12
C PRO A 326 8.90 -23.30 -9.85
N ASP A 327 8.13 -24.33 -9.56
CA ASP A 327 7.32 -24.43 -8.33
C ASP A 327 7.95 -25.35 -7.28
N GLN A 328 8.93 -26.11 -7.65
CA GLN A 328 9.61 -27.02 -6.73
C GLN A 328 10.61 -26.24 -5.86
N LYS A 329 10.40 -26.30 -4.54
CA LYS A 329 11.30 -25.69 -3.55
C LYS A 329 12.73 -26.16 -3.79
N THR A 330 13.65 -25.22 -3.89
CA THR A 330 15.09 -25.50 -3.99
C THR A 330 15.59 -26.05 -2.67
N GLU A 331 16.36 -27.14 -2.70
CA GLU A 331 17.02 -27.64 -1.51
C GLU A 331 18.01 -26.60 -0.98
N ILE A 332 18.06 -26.41 0.35
CA ILE A 332 18.95 -25.44 1.01
C ILE A 332 20.42 -25.60 0.58
N ALA A 333 20.82 -26.81 0.25
CA ALA A 333 22.16 -27.11 -0.24
C ALA A 333 22.44 -26.60 -1.67
N SER A 334 21.45 -26.10 -2.41
CA SER A 334 21.63 -25.61 -3.79
C SER A 334 21.91 -24.10 -3.86
N CYS A 335 21.55 -23.36 -2.81
CA CYS A 335 21.85 -21.94 -2.69
C CYS A 335 21.85 -21.49 -1.23
N THR A 336 22.57 -20.44 -0.94
CA THR A 336 22.54 -19.74 0.34
C THR A 336 22.10 -18.30 0.13
N PHE A 337 21.30 -17.78 1.03
CA PHE A 337 20.82 -16.40 1.01
C PHE A 337 20.39 -15.93 2.39
N THR A 338 20.34 -14.64 2.58
CA THR A 338 19.71 -13.98 3.72
C THR A 338 18.63 -13.04 3.21
N ILE A 339 17.54 -12.91 3.96
CA ILE A 339 16.48 -11.93 3.66
C ILE A 339 16.48 -10.93 4.80
N ASP A 340 16.82 -9.68 4.49
CA ASP A 340 16.69 -8.57 5.42
C ASP A 340 15.32 -7.90 5.22
N VAL A 341 14.54 -7.82 6.30
CA VAL A 341 13.20 -7.25 6.28
C VAL A 341 13.25 -5.86 6.90
N ASN A 342 13.04 -4.83 6.08
CA ASN A 342 13.13 -3.45 6.49
C ASN A 342 11.83 -2.69 6.18
N PRO A 343 11.37 -1.80 7.09
CA PRO A 343 10.29 -0.89 6.78
C PRO A 343 10.64 0.02 5.59
N TRP A 344 9.69 0.28 4.74
CA TRP A 344 9.84 1.14 3.59
C TRP A 344 9.41 2.55 3.94
N THR A 345 10.35 3.51 3.97
CA THR A 345 10.08 4.89 4.39
C THR A 345 9.76 5.78 3.20
N VAL A 346 8.76 6.63 3.36
CA VAL A 346 8.52 7.79 2.47
C VAL A 346 9.47 8.91 2.88
N VAL A 347 10.23 9.45 1.93
CA VAL A 347 11.07 10.63 2.16
C VAL A 347 10.26 11.87 1.82
N PRO A 348 10.22 12.89 2.72
CA PRO A 348 9.62 14.17 2.41
C PRO A 348 10.32 14.83 1.21
N VAL A 349 9.57 15.30 0.25
CA VAL A 349 10.09 16.17 -0.82
C VAL A 349 10.08 17.58 -0.30
N GLU A 350 11.26 18.21 -0.20
CA GLU A 350 11.37 19.64 0.11
C GLU A 350 10.89 20.47 -1.08
N THR A 351 9.92 21.35 -0.84
CA THR A 351 9.56 22.37 -1.83
C THR A 351 10.45 23.60 -1.64
N GLU A 352 10.70 24.37 -2.71
CA GLU A 352 11.52 25.58 -2.71
C GLU A 352 11.12 26.66 -1.66
N SER A 353 9.98 26.50 -1.01
CA SER A 353 9.48 27.39 0.05
C SER A 353 9.84 26.95 1.47
N GLY A 354 10.67 25.91 1.68
CA GLY A 354 11.06 25.41 3.00
C GLY A 354 9.93 24.73 3.78
N LYS A 355 8.80 24.44 3.14
CA LYS A 355 7.74 23.60 3.70
C LYS A 355 7.89 22.21 3.12
N TYR A 356 8.04 21.22 4.00
CA TYR A 356 8.02 19.83 3.62
C TYR A 356 6.64 19.47 3.07
N VAL A 357 6.56 19.12 1.81
CA VAL A 357 5.42 18.47 1.20
C VAL A 357 5.82 17.03 1.00
N ILE A 358 5.13 16.14 1.66
CA ILE A 358 5.34 14.69 1.56
C ILE A 358 4.42 14.16 0.50
#